data_8b47f527c81dbe5ef5e17aed8e317b06
#
_entry.id   8b47f527c81dbe5ef5e17aed8e317b06
#
_cell.length_a   1.000
_cell.length_b   1.000
_cell.length_c   1.000
_cell.angle_alpha   90.00
_cell.angle_beta   90.00
_cell.angle_gamma   90.00
#
_symmetry.space_group_name_H-M   'P 1'
#
loop_
_entity.id
_entity.type
_entity.pdbx_description
1 polymer ?
#
loop_
_entity_poly.entity_id
_entity_poly.type
_entity_poly.pdbx_seq_one_letter_code
_entity_poly.pdbx_strand_id
1 'polypeptide(L)'
;MHINYQVTRTCILPVGSVKPTYRIVTIEGLSANSTHPVQKAWAALDVPQCGYCQSGQLMAAAALLAKNPKPTDKDIDEAMTNICRCGTYQRIRAAVHMAAGMSAT
;
A
#
# COMPACT_ATOMS: atom_id res chain seq x y z
N MET A 1 0.23 -7.58 -2.10
CA MET A 1 -0.41 -8.52 -1.16
C MET A 1 0.45 -8.62 0.10
N HIS A 2 -0.15 -8.75 1.27
CA HIS A 2 0.61 -9.02 2.48
C HIS A 2 0.62 -10.52 2.77
N ILE A 3 1.80 -11.08 2.96
CA ILE A 3 1.97 -12.47 3.35
C ILE A 3 2.74 -12.47 4.67
N ASN A 4 2.13 -12.97 5.74
CA ASN A 4 2.69 -12.94 7.09
C ASN A 4 3.11 -11.52 7.49
N TYR A 5 2.25 -10.53 7.21
CA TYR A 5 2.44 -9.10 7.51
C TYR A 5 3.56 -8.42 6.73
N GLN A 6 4.10 -9.07 5.70
CA GLN A 6 5.12 -8.47 4.84
C GLN A 6 4.55 -8.24 3.44
N VAL A 7 4.76 -7.03 2.90
CA VAL A 7 4.36 -6.73 1.53
C VAL A 7 5.17 -7.60 0.56
N THR A 8 4.49 -8.28 -0.35
CA THR A 8 5.09 -9.26 -1.24
C THR A 8 4.55 -9.09 -2.66
N ARG A 9 5.44 -9.14 -3.64
CA ARG A 9 5.06 -9.15 -5.06
C ARG A 9 4.66 -10.56 -5.46
N THR A 10 3.36 -10.82 -5.50
CA THR A 10 2.83 -12.16 -5.74
C THR A 10 2.99 -12.62 -7.18
N CYS A 11 3.23 -11.69 -8.10
CA CYS A 11 3.48 -12.04 -9.50
C CYS A 11 4.77 -12.85 -9.70
N ILE A 12 5.70 -12.80 -8.75
CA ILE A 12 6.97 -13.54 -8.81
C ILE A 12 7.07 -14.60 -7.72
N LEU A 13 5.99 -14.82 -6.96
CA LEU A 13 5.96 -15.81 -5.88
C LEU A 13 5.31 -17.10 -6.39
N PRO A 14 6.06 -18.24 -6.47
CA PRO A 14 5.46 -19.51 -6.87
C PRO A 14 4.37 -19.94 -5.89
N VAL A 15 3.22 -20.36 -6.41
CA VAL A 15 2.10 -20.83 -5.58
C VAL A 15 2.53 -21.99 -4.69
N GLY A 16 3.38 -22.88 -5.22
CA GLY A 16 3.87 -24.03 -4.47
C GLY A 16 4.71 -23.71 -3.24
N SER A 17 5.25 -22.48 -3.16
CA SER A 17 6.03 -22.05 -2.01
C SER A 17 5.17 -21.49 -0.87
N VAL A 18 3.88 -21.26 -1.12
CA VAL A 18 2.94 -20.74 -0.12
C VAL A 18 2.45 -21.89 0.74
N LYS A 19 2.76 -21.84 2.04
CA LYS A 19 2.36 -22.89 2.99
C LYS A 19 0.93 -22.64 3.48
N PRO A 20 0.19 -23.70 3.87
CA PRO A 20 -1.18 -23.56 4.40
C PRO A 20 -1.27 -22.67 5.65
N THR A 21 -0.16 -22.55 6.39
CA THR A 21 -0.10 -21.72 7.59
C THR A 21 0.13 -20.24 7.33
N TYR A 22 0.41 -19.86 6.09
CA TYR A 22 0.67 -18.48 5.75
C TYR A 22 -0.61 -17.64 5.83
N ARG A 23 -0.49 -16.45 6.42
CA ARG A 23 -1.58 -15.49 6.49
C ARG A 23 -1.47 -14.53 5.32
N ILE A 24 -2.47 -14.58 4.43
CA ILE A 24 -2.51 -13.75 3.22
C ILE A 24 -3.57 -12.68 3.39
N VAL A 25 -3.19 -11.41 3.13
CA VAL A 25 -4.11 -10.28 3.12
C VAL A 25 -4.01 -9.58 1.77
N THR A 26 -5.14 -9.46 1.10
CA THR A 26 -5.28 -8.71 -0.15
C THR A 26 -5.88 -7.34 0.12
N ILE A 27 -6.04 -6.52 -0.94
CA ILE A 27 -6.64 -5.20 -0.79
C ILE A 27 -8.07 -5.28 -0.23
N GLU A 28 -8.82 -6.31 -0.56
CA GLU A 28 -10.18 -6.51 -0.06
C GLU A 28 -10.19 -6.78 1.45
N GLY A 29 -9.12 -7.36 1.98
CA GLY A 29 -9.00 -7.69 3.40
C GLY A 29 -8.29 -6.63 4.23
N LEU A 30 -7.85 -5.52 3.62
CA LEU A 30 -7.11 -4.49 4.33
C LEU A 30 -8.00 -3.80 5.39
N SER A 31 -9.26 -3.55 5.04
CA SER A 31 -10.26 -2.98 5.95
C SER A 31 -11.64 -3.45 5.52
N ALA A 32 -12.50 -3.80 6.48
CA ALA A 32 -13.84 -4.31 6.20
C ALA A 32 -14.70 -3.33 5.40
N ASN A 33 -14.52 -2.02 5.62
CA ASN A 33 -15.37 -0.98 5.02
C ASN A 33 -14.54 0.04 4.22
N SER A 34 -13.37 -0.34 3.74
CA SER A 34 -12.44 0.57 3.05
C SER A 34 -12.12 1.82 3.89
N THR A 35 -11.95 1.64 5.19
CA THR A 35 -11.74 2.73 6.15
C THR A 35 -10.29 2.84 6.62
N HIS A 36 -9.38 2.02 6.08
CA HIS A 36 -7.96 2.15 6.41
C HIS A 36 -7.46 3.55 6.04
N PRO A 37 -6.57 4.18 6.86
CA PRO A 37 -6.07 5.53 6.57
C PRO A 37 -5.55 5.71 5.15
N VAL A 38 -4.84 4.72 4.58
CA VAL A 38 -4.36 4.81 3.20
C VAL A 38 -5.50 4.86 2.20
N GLN A 39 -6.57 4.09 2.41
CA GLN A 39 -7.72 4.09 1.53
C GLN A 39 -8.45 5.44 1.58
N LYS A 40 -8.60 6.02 2.77
CA LYS A 40 -9.21 7.34 2.93
C LYS A 40 -8.37 8.43 2.26
N ALA A 41 -7.05 8.38 2.43
CA ALA A 41 -6.16 9.36 1.82
C ALA A 41 -6.17 9.26 0.30
N TRP A 42 -6.16 8.04 -0.25
CA TRP A 42 -6.26 7.82 -1.69
C TRP A 42 -7.54 8.40 -2.28
N ALA A 43 -8.66 8.20 -1.61
CA ALA A 43 -9.94 8.73 -2.04
C ALA A 43 -9.98 10.27 -1.94
N ALA A 44 -9.45 10.83 -0.84
CA ALA A 44 -9.45 12.26 -0.60
C ALA A 44 -8.63 13.03 -1.64
N LEU A 45 -7.50 12.49 -2.07
CA LEU A 45 -6.59 13.11 -3.03
C LEU A 45 -6.84 12.67 -4.47
N ASP A 46 -7.81 11.77 -4.69
CA ASP A 46 -8.14 11.24 -6.01
C ASP A 46 -6.87 10.74 -6.74
N VAL A 47 -6.12 9.89 -6.07
CA VAL A 47 -4.82 9.41 -6.54
C VAL A 47 -4.90 8.65 -7.86
N PRO A 48 -5.85 7.71 -8.05
CA PRO A 48 -5.85 6.86 -9.25
C PRO A 48 -6.12 7.63 -10.53
N GLN A 49 -5.48 7.18 -11.61
CA GLN A 49 -5.86 7.58 -12.96
C GLN A 49 -6.50 6.38 -13.67
N CYS A 50 -5.70 5.40 -14.15
CA CYS A 50 -6.28 4.18 -14.74
C CYS A 50 -6.72 3.16 -13.69
N GLY A 51 -6.14 3.21 -12.49
CA GLY A 51 -6.47 2.33 -11.38
C GLY A 51 -5.73 0.99 -11.35
N TYR A 52 -4.99 0.65 -12.40
CA TYR A 52 -4.40 -0.69 -12.55
C TYR A 52 -3.41 -1.05 -11.45
N CYS A 53 -2.58 -0.10 -11.02
CA CYS A 53 -1.54 -0.34 -10.01
C CYS A 53 -1.99 -0.04 -8.58
N GLN A 54 -3.20 0.44 -8.37
CA GLN A 54 -3.56 1.09 -7.10
C GLN A 54 -3.71 0.11 -5.94
N SER A 55 -4.23 -1.09 -6.19
CA SER A 55 -4.31 -2.09 -5.11
C SER A 55 -2.92 -2.43 -4.56
N GLY A 56 -1.93 -2.60 -5.45
CA GLY A 56 -0.55 -2.83 -5.04
C GLY A 56 0.07 -1.62 -4.33
N GLN A 57 -0.19 -0.41 -4.82
CA GLN A 57 0.29 0.82 -4.19
C GLN A 57 -0.27 0.97 -2.78
N LEU A 58 -1.56 0.73 -2.60
CA LEU A 58 -2.22 0.80 -1.30
C LEU A 58 -1.66 -0.22 -0.31
N MET A 59 -1.46 -1.46 -0.75
CA MET A 59 -0.89 -2.50 0.10
C MET A 59 0.55 -2.18 0.50
N ALA A 60 1.36 -1.65 -0.42
CA ALA A 60 2.72 -1.22 -0.13
C ALA A 60 2.75 -0.06 0.86
N ALA A 61 1.88 0.92 0.68
CA ALA A 61 1.76 2.07 1.58
C ALA A 61 1.33 1.64 2.99
N ALA A 62 0.36 0.74 3.09
CA ALA A 62 -0.11 0.23 4.38
C ALA A 62 1.04 -0.49 5.12
N ALA A 63 1.84 -1.28 4.42
CA ALA A 63 2.99 -1.97 5.02
C ALA A 63 4.06 -0.97 5.47
N LEU A 64 4.34 0.05 4.68
CA LEU A 64 5.31 1.09 5.04
C LEU A 64 4.89 1.81 6.32
N LEU A 65 3.63 2.24 6.41
CA LEU A 65 3.13 2.97 7.57
C LEU A 65 3.06 2.11 8.82
N ALA A 66 2.88 0.80 8.67
CA ALA A 66 2.93 -0.13 9.80
C ALA A 66 4.33 -0.21 10.42
N LYS A 67 5.37 -0.09 9.58
CA LYS A 67 6.77 -0.13 10.03
C LYS A 67 7.30 1.24 10.41
N ASN A 68 6.88 2.29 9.71
CA ASN A 68 7.35 3.65 9.90
C ASN A 68 6.16 4.61 9.87
N PRO A 69 5.61 4.97 11.04
CA PRO A 69 4.42 5.83 11.10
C PRO A 69 4.62 7.25 10.59
N LYS A 70 5.87 7.70 10.47
CA LYS A 70 6.18 9.06 9.99
C LYS A 70 7.28 9.00 8.94
N PRO A 71 7.00 8.46 7.74
CA PRO A 71 8.03 8.34 6.72
C PRO A 71 8.39 9.71 6.13
N THR A 72 9.66 9.85 5.76
CA THR A 72 10.13 10.99 4.95
C THR A 72 9.89 10.68 3.48
N ASP A 73 10.06 11.69 2.60
CA ASP A 73 9.98 11.46 1.15
C ASP A 73 10.95 10.39 0.69
N LYS A 74 12.15 10.36 1.26
CA LYS A 74 13.15 9.34 0.94
C LYS A 74 12.67 7.94 1.34
N ASP A 75 12.08 7.80 2.53
CA ASP A 75 11.54 6.53 3.00
C ASP A 75 10.44 6.02 2.06
N ILE A 76 9.57 6.92 1.62
CA ILE A 76 8.48 6.60 0.68
C ILE A 76 9.07 6.14 -0.65
N ASP A 77 10.02 6.88 -1.20
CA ASP A 77 10.61 6.56 -2.50
C ASP A 77 11.34 5.21 -2.47
N GLU A 78 11.99 4.87 -1.36
CA GLU A 78 12.69 3.59 -1.21
C GLU A 78 11.73 2.41 -1.03
N ALA A 79 10.62 2.61 -0.32
CA ALA A 79 9.67 1.54 -0.02
C ALA A 79 8.64 1.35 -1.12
N MET A 80 8.21 2.42 -1.78
CA MET A 80 7.15 2.41 -2.79
C MET A 80 7.75 2.16 -4.17
N THR A 81 8.12 0.92 -4.43
CA THR A 81 8.78 0.52 -5.69
C THR A 81 7.81 0.09 -6.78
N ASN A 82 6.51 0.08 -6.51
CA ASN A 82 5.49 -0.27 -7.48
C ASN A 82 5.43 0.77 -8.61
N ILE A 83 5.29 0.29 -9.84
CA ILE A 83 5.26 1.16 -11.02
C ILE A 83 3.85 1.66 -11.26
N CYS A 84 3.71 2.97 -11.51
CA CYS A 84 2.48 3.59 -12.00
C CYS A 84 2.73 4.11 -13.41
N ARG A 85 2.12 3.48 -14.41
CA ARG A 85 2.30 3.88 -15.81
C ARG A 85 1.74 5.27 -16.10
N CYS A 86 0.73 5.69 -15.34
CA CYS A 86 0.15 7.02 -15.44
C CYS A 86 0.98 8.10 -14.75
N GLY A 87 1.97 7.71 -13.96
CA GLY A 87 2.88 8.65 -13.31
C GLY A 87 2.29 9.43 -12.14
N THR A 88 1.34 8.85 -11.39
CA THR A 88 0.69 9.56 -10.28
C THR A 88 1.52 9.57 -9.00
N TYR A 89 2.84 9.43 -9.10
CA TYR A 89 3.74 9.30 -7.94
C TYR A 89 3.65 10.47 -6.97
N GLN A 90 3.47 11.69 -7.46
CA GLN A 90 3.34 12.87 -6.59
C GLN A 90 2.10 12.76 -5.70
N ARG A 91 0.98 12.32 -6.26
CA ARG A 91 -0.26 12.11 -5.50
C ARG A 91 -0.12 10.94 -4.53
N ILE A 92 0.55 9.87 -4.95
CA ILE A 92 0.83 8.72 -4.08
C ILE A 92 1.63 9.17 -2.87
N ARG A 93 2.70 9.93 -3.08
CA ARG A 93 3.54 10.45 -1.99
C ARG A 93 2.73 11.34 -1.04
N ALA A 94 1.94 12.26 -1.59
CA ALA A 94 1.08 13.12 -0.79
C ALA A 94 0.06 12.32 0.01
N ALA A 95 -0.52 11.29 -0.60
CA ALA A 95 -1.50 10.43 0.07
C ALA A 95 -0.87 9.62 1.21
N VAL A 96 0.37 9.14 1.03
CA VAL A 96 1.09 8.44 2.11
C VAL A 96 1.32 9.37 3.29
N HIS A 97 1.73 10.61 3.05
CA HIS A 97 1.90 11.60 4.11
C HIS A 97 0.56 11.90 4.80
N MET A 98 -0.51 12.06 4.05
CA MET A 98 -1.85 12.28 4.62
C MET A 98 -2.28 11.10 5.50
N ALA A 99 -2.09 9.88 5.02
CA ALA A 99 -2.42 8.68 5.78
C ALA A 99 -1.58 8.56 7.05
N ALA A 100 -0.31 8.95 7.00
CA ALA A 100 0.56 8.97 8.17
C ALA A 100 0.02 9.93 9.25
N GLY A 101 -0.46 11.09 8.84
CA GLY A 101 -1.10 12.04 9.74
C GLY A 101 -2.37 11.49 10.38
N MET A 102 -3.19 10.78 9.63
CA MET A 102 -4.39 10.11 10.15
C MET A 102 -4.06 9.02 11.16
N SER A 103 -2.98 8.28 10.91
CA SER A 103 -2.56 7.18 11.78
C SER A 103 -1.94 7.68 13.09
N ALA A 104 -1.41 8.91 13.11
CA ALA A 104 -0.75 9.49 14.28
C ALA A 104 -1.75 9.97 15.34
N THR A 105 -3.04 10.00 14.98
CA THR A 105 -4.12 10.36 15.92
C THR A 105 -4.75 9.11 16.51
#